data_fbbd3b06108ebfb4506477ceb797b607
#
_entry.id   fbbd3b06108ebfb4506477ceb797b607
#
_cell.length_a   1.000
_cell.length_b   1.000
_cell.length_c   1.000
_cell.angle_alpha   90.00
_cell.angle_beta   90.00
_cell.angle_gamma   90.00
#
_symmetry.space_group_name_H-M   'P 1'
#
loop_
_entity.id
_entity.type
_entity.pdbx_description
1 polymer ?
#
loop_
_entity_poly.entity_id
_entity_poly.type
_entity_poly.pdbx_seq_one_letter_code
_entity_poly.pdbx_strand_id
1 'polypeptide(L)'
;VVRNPTEINESDEDEEEDEENILTPEDFKEHIVRLKKLHATYTKSVKRNGKNHGKTKIAEENLAQLFLELRLAPKFIDVLIDNLSDLIEHIRHAERYVMKICVKESKMPRKDFIASFSGNETNPKWIKTVLKNQSTYAENLKEHEQIIIDCQKKLAIIFDDSLLEIADMKEINRMVSIGEAKARRAKKEMVEANLRLVISIAKKYTNRGLLFLDLIQEGNIGLMKAVDKFEYRRGYKFSTYATWWIRQAITRSIADQARTIRIPVHMIETINKLNRISRQVLQEMGREPTPEELSERMELPEDKVRKVLKIAKEPISMETPIGDDEDSHLGDFIEDANQMSPNDSAGFEGLRRTTLDALEGLTQREAKVLRMRFGIDMNTDHTLEEVGKQFDVTRERIRQIEAKALRK
;
A
#
# COMPACT_ATOMS: atom_id res chain seq x y z
N VAL A 1 11.02 34.91 -24.08
CA VAL A 1 10.50 33.67 -24.70
C VAL A 1 10.87 32.56 -23.76
N VAL A 2 9.95 32.18 -22.85
CA VAL A 2 10.12 31.08 -21.91
C VAL A 2 9.46 29.86 -22.57
N ARG A 3 10.25 28.89 -22.97
CA ARG A 3 9.75 27.59 -23.43
C ARG A 3 9.01 26.90 -22.29
N ASN A 4 7.75 26.55 -22.52
CA ASN A 4 6.95 25.74 -21.60
C ASN A 4 7.55 24.32 -21.50
N PRO A 5 7.77 23.78 -20.30
CA PRO A 5 8.10 22.38 -20.10
C PRO A 5 6.79 21.60 -19.96
N THR A 6 6.14 21.29 -21.05
CA THR A 6 5.03 20.34 -21.10
C THR A 6 5.32 19.42 -22.26
N GLU A 7 5.69 18.22 -21.92
CA GLU A 7 5.85 16.98 -22.67
C GLU A 7 7.19 16.32 -22.32
N ILE A 8 7.22 15.73 -21.15
CA ILE A 8 8.22 14.69 -20.83
C ILE A 8 7.39 13.51 -20.36
N ASN A 9 7.30 12.48 -21.18
CA ASN A 9 6.79 11.17 -20.82
C ASN A 9 7.69 10.60 -19.73
N GLU A 10 7.10 10.28 -18.57
CA GLU A 10 7.79 9.83 -17.34
C GLU A 10 8.52 8.46 -17.46
N SER A 11 8.56 7.84 -18.65
CA SER A 11 9.12 6.50 -18.82
C SER A 11 10.45 6.44 -19.56
N ASP A 12 10.85 7.48 -20.31
CA ASP A 12 11.91 7.30 -21.30
C ASP A 12 13.21 8.09 -21.02
N GLU A 13 13.21 9.12 -20.16
CA GLU A 13 14.43 9.93 -19.91
C GLU A 13 15.32 9.46 -18.75
N ASP A 14 14.79 8.65 -17.83
CA ASP A 14 15.60 8.05 -16.75
C ASP A 14 16.35 6.78 -17.23
N GLU A 15 16.06 6.25 -18.41
CA GLU A 15 16.68 5.03 -18.95
C GLU A 15 17.85 5.31 -19.93
N GLU A 16 17.89 6.46 -20.61
CA GLU A 16 18.88 6.68 -21.67
C GLU A 16 20.29 7.08 -21.20
N GLU A 17 20.48 7.61 -19.98
CA GLU A 17 21.83 8.00 -19.50
C GLU A 17 22.58 6.89 -18.75
N ASP A 18 21.94 5.80 -18.37
CA ASP A 18 22.57 4.66 -17.71
C ASP A 18 23.02 3.54 -18.68
N GLU A 19 22.74 3.65 -19.98
CA GLU A 19 23.06 2.60 -20.96
C GLU A 19 24.56 2.39 -21.21
N GLU A 20 25.44 3.34 -20.93
CA GLU A 20 26.88 3.19 -21.16
C GLU A 20 27.60 2.28 -20.14
N ASN A 21 26.96 1.82 -19.07
CA ASN A 21 27.56 0.96 -18.03
C ASN A 21 26.69 -0.22 -17.57
N ILE A 22 25.66 -0.58 -18.31
CA ILE A 22 24.86 -1.77 -18.02
C ILE A 22 25.61 -2.98 -18.55
N LEU A 23 26.09 -3.84 -17.63
CA LEU A 23 26.63 -5.15 -17.97
C LEU A 23 25.61 -5.89 -18.85
N THR A 24 26.03 -6.38 -20.01
CA THR A 24 25.14 -7.17 -20.86
C THR A 24 24.61 -8.38 -20.06
N PRO A 25 23.45 -8.92 -20.37
CA PRO A 25 22.93 -10.10 -19.70
C PRO A 25 23.88 -11.32 -19.73
N GLU A 26 24.78 -11.35 -20.73
CA GLU A 26 25.81 -12.37 -20.90
C GLU A 26 26.99 -12.12 -19.97
N ASP A 27 27.49 -10.90 -19.90
CA ASP A 27 28.56 -10.50 -18.96
C ASP A 27 28.13 -10.71 -17.51
N PHE A 28 26.88 -10.38 -17.19
CA PHE A 28 26.31 -10.61 -15.85
C PHE A 28 26.30 -12.11 -15.50
N LYS A 29 25.91 -12.98 -16.45
CA LYS A 29 25.95 -14.43 -16.24
C LYS A 29 27.37 -14.92 -16.01
N GLU A 30 28.36 -14.42 -16.77
CA GLU A 30 29.75 -14.77 -16.55
C GLU A 30 30.28 -14.32 -15.19
N HIS A 31 29.95 -13.09 -14.77
CA HIS A 31 30.27 -12.58 -13.44
C HIS A 31 29.72 -13.47 -12.33
N ILE A 32 28.44 -13.86 -12.43
CA ILE A 32 27.80 -14.76 -11.45
C ILE A 32 28.52 -16.14 -11.42
N VAL A 33 28.89 -16.68 -12.57
CA VAL A 33 29.61 -17.97 -12.64
C VAL A 33 30.98 -17.85 -11.97
N ARG A 34 31.73 -16.76 -12.20
CA ARG A 34 33.03 -16.49 -11.55
C ARG A 34 32.84 -16.34 -10.04
N LEU A 35 31.83 -15.58 -9.61
CA LEU A 35 31.52 -15.38 -8.19
C LEU A 35 31.17 -16.68 -7.50
N LYS A 36 30.37 -17.56 -8.10
CA LYS A 36 30.07 -18.90 -7.58
C LYS A 36 31.30 -19.77 -7.46
N LYS A 37 32.23 -19.70 -8.41
CA LYS A 37 33.52 -20.45 -8.36
C LYS A 37 34.39 -19.95 -7.21
N LEU A 38 34.56 -18.63 -7.06
CA LEU A 38 35.35 -18.05 -5.98
C LEU A 38 34.71 -18.32 -4.61
N HIS A 39 33.41 -18.22 -4.49
CA HIS A 39 32.69 -18.58 -3.26
C HIS A 39 32.88 -20.05 -2.89
N ALA A 40 32.80 -20.97 -3.87
CA ALA A 40 33.08 -22.40 -3.61
C ALA A 40 34.53 -22.65 -3.19
N THR A 41 35.50 -21.88 -3.71
CA THR A 41 36.88 -21.94 -3.32
C THR A 41 37.11 -21.41 -1.92
N TYR A 42 36.50 -20.27 -1.58
CA TYR A 42 36.51 -19.71 -0.23
C TYR A 42 35.90 -20.67 0.78
N THR A 43 34.71 -21.22 0.51
CA THR A 43 34.03 -22.20 1.38
C THR A 43 34.87 -23.42 1.65
N LYS A 44 35.55 -23.98 0.62
CA LYS A 44 36.48 -25.10 0.76
C LYS A 44 37.70 -24.72 1.60
N SER A 45 38.22 -23.50 1.42
CA SER A 45 39.40 -23.02 2.17
C SER A 45 39.04 -22.81 3.64
N VAL A 46 37.90 -22.23 3.96
CA VAL A 46 37.41 -22.07 5.34
C VAL A 46 37.25 -23.42 6.03
N LYS A 47 36.64 -24.41 5.37
CA LYS A 47 36.40 -25.75 5.93
C LYS A 47 37.70 -26.53 6.15
N ARG A 48 38.75 -26.29 5.35
CA ARG A 48 40.04 -27.01 5.48
C ARG A 48 41.02 -26.36 6.42
N ASN A 49 41.16 -25.05 6.33
CA ASN A 49 42.28 -24.30 6.95
C ASN A 49 41.79 -23.37 8.09
N GLY A 50 40.49 -23.21 8.25
CA GLY A 50 39.88 -22.19 9.14
C GLY A 50 39.97 -20.79 8.56
N LYS A 51 39.20 -19.84 9.16
CA LYS A 51 39.04 -18.47 8.70
C LYS A 51 40.33 -17.64 8.74
N ASN A 52 41.14 -17.82 9.79
CA ASN A 52 42.33 -17.00 10.04
C ASN A 52 43.57 -17.38 9.23
N HIS A 53 43.48 -18.38 8.36
CA HIS A 53 44.62 -18.85 7.57
C HIS A 53 44.88 -17.92 6.37
N GLY A 54 46.15 -17.62 6.06
CA GLY A 54 46.53 -16.70 4.98
C GLY A 54 45.89 -16.98 3.62
N LYS A 55 45.77 -18.26 3.23
CA LYS A 55 45.10 -18.67 1.97
C LYS A 55 43.61 -18.38 1.97
N THR A 56 42.97 -18.42 3.13
CA THR A 56 41.52 -18.11 3.26
C THR A 56 41.30 -16.62 3.13
N LYS A 57 42.18 -15.79 3.72
CA LYS A 57 42.09 -14.32 3.57
C LYS A 57 42.31 -13.87 2.13
N ILE A 58 43.24 -14.46 1.39
CA ILE A 58 43.43 -14.16 -0.03
C ILE A 58 42.21 -14.56 -0.86
N ALA A 59 41.57 -15.69 -0.55
CA ALA A 59 40.33 -16.10 -1.23
C ALA A 59 39.15 -15.18 -0.90
N GLU A 60 39.09 -14.66 0.32
CA GLU A 60 38.12 -13.68 0.78
C GLU A 60 38.30 -12.35 0.06
N GLU A 61 39.54 -11.85 -0.01
CA GLU A 61 39.86 -10.59 -0.72
C GLU A 61 39.51 -10.66 -2.20
N ASN A 62 39.84 -11.77 -2.88
CA ASN A 62 39.48 -11.95 -4.30
C ASN A 62 37.97 -12.03 -4.50
N LEU A 63 37.22 -12.67 -3.59
CA LEU A 63 35.77 -12.71 -3.64
C LEU A 63 35.17 -11.32 -3.41
N ALA A 64 35.69 -10.58 -2.42
CA ALA A 64 35.25 -9.25 -2.10
C ALA A 64 35.50 -8.26 -3.26
N GLN A 65 36.69 -8.33 -3.90
CA GLN A 65 36.97 -7.46 -5.06
C GLN A 65 35.99 -7.70 -6.21
N LEU A 66 35.74 -8.96 -6.59
CA LEU A 66 34.81 -9.29 -7.65
C LEU A 66 33.35 -8.86 -7.29
N PHE A 67 32.97 -8.96 -6.01
CA PHE A 67 31.66 -8.52 -5.55
C PHE A 67 31.48 -7.00 -5.58
N LEU A 68 32.55 -6.25 -5.26
CA LEU A 68 32.56 -4.77 -5.29
C LEU A 68 32.53 -4.20 -6.72
N GLU A 69 32.93 -4.98 -7.74
CA GLU A 69 32.79 -4.61 -9.14
C GLU A 69 31.32 -4.54 -9.57
N LEU A 70 30.43 -5.28 -8.88
CA LEU A 70 28.99 -5.25 -9.15
C LEU A 70 28.36 -4.03 -8.49
N ARG A 71 27.79 -3.13 -9.31
CA ARG A 71 26.95 -2.03 -8.83
C ARG A 71 25.57 -2.59 -8.49
N LEU A 72 25.35 -2.89 -7.23
CA LEU A 72 24.06 -3.42 -6.77
C LEU A 72 23.02 -2.31 -6.72
N ALA A 73 21.82 -2.62 -7.20
CA ALA A 73 20.67 -1.71 -7.05
C ALA A 73 20.35 -1.49 -5.54
N PRO A 74 19.99 -0.27 -5.13
CA PRO A 74 19.67 0.03 -3.73
C PRO A 74 18.66 -0.92 -3.11
N LYS A 75 17.62 -1.30 -3.85
CA LYS A 75 16.62 -2.29 -3.40
C LYS A 75 17.22 -3.65 -3.03
N PHE A 76 18.27 -4.06 -3.73
CA PHE A 76 18.94 -5.34 -3.43
C PHE A 76 19.79 -5.23 -2.16
N ILE A 77 20.40 -4.07 -1.93
CA ILE A 77 21.14 -3.79 -0.69
C ILE A 77 20.19 -3.82 0.51
N ASP A 78 19.01 -3.22 0.39
CA ASP A 78 17.97 -3.25 1.43
C ASP A 78 17.58 -4.71 1.78
N VAL A 79 17.35 -5.56 0.77
CA VAL A 79 17.04 -6.99 0.98
C VAL A 79 18.20 -7.73 1.70
N LEU A 80 19.45 -7.40 1.38
CA LEU A 80 20.61 -8.01 2.07
C LEU A 80 20.69 -7.57 3.54
N ILE A 81 20.40 -6.31 3.83
CA ILE A 81 20.35 -5.76 5.18
C ILE A 81 19.23 -6.40 5.99
N ASP A 82 18.05 -6.55 5.40
CA ASP A 82 16.89 -7.20 6.03
C ASP A 82 17.23 -8.66 6.36
N ASN A 83 17.78 -9.42 5.41
CA ASN A 83 18.20 -10.80 5.64
C ASN A 83 19.25 -10.92 6.78
N LEU A 84 20.22 -9.98 6.84
CA LEU A 84 21.20 -9.96 7.92
C LEU A 84 20.52 -9.65 9.27
N SER A 85 19.60 -8.72 9.29
CA SER A 85 18.84 -8.33 10.48
C SER A 85 17.99 -9.49 11.00
N ASP A 86 17.32 -10.23 10.13
CA ASP A 86 16.53 -11.42 10.47
C ASP A 86 17.42 -12.53 11.06
N LEU A 87 18.55 -12.82 10.43
CA LEU A 87 19.51 -13.79 10.97
C LEU A 87 19.97 -13.42 12.37
N ILE A 88 20.28 -12.15 12.60
CA ILE A 88 20.72 -11.67 13.91
C ILE A 88 19.58 -11.68 14.94
N GLU A 89 18.35 -11.42 14.51
CA GLU A 89 17.19 -11.53 15.39
C GLU A 89 16.99 -12.99 15.85
N HIS A 90 17.12 -13.95 14.93
CA HIS A 90 17.09 -15.38 15.27
C HIS A 90 18.19 -15.77 16.25
N ILE A 91 19.42 -15.28 16.05
CA ILE A 91 20.55 -15.52 16.97
C ILE A 91 20.24 -14.93 18.34
N ARG A 92 19.83 -13.67 18.40
CA ARG A 92 19.48 -12.97 19.66
C ARG A 92 18.29 -13.62 20.38
N HIS A 93 17.33 -14.13 19.64
CA HIS A 93 16.21 -14.86 20.23
C HIS A 93 16.68 -16.16 20.87
N ALA A 94 17.50 -16.95 20.19
CA ALA A 94 18.06 -18.18 20.72
C ALA A 94 18.94 -17.93 21.96
N GLU A 95 19.83 -16.93 21.90
CA GLU A 95 20.68 -16.54 23.03
C GLU A 95 19.86 -16.07 24.24
N ARG A 96 18.84 -15.22 24.02
CA ARG A 96 17.93 -14.77 25.09
C ARG A 96 17.16 -15.91 25.71
N TYR A 97 16.76 -16.88 24.90
CA TYR A 97 16.03 -18.05 25.37
C TYR A 97 16.95 -18.95 26.26
N VAL A 98 18.17 -19.24 25.79
CA VAL A 98 19.15 -19.98 26.59
C VAL A 98 19.49 -19.22 27.89
N MET A 99 19.71 -17.91 27.81
CA MET A 99 19.96 -17.07 28.98
C MET A 99 18.76 -17.11 29.97
N LYS A 100 17.53 -17.10 29.49
CA LYS A 100 16.34 -17.19 30.35
C LYS A 100 16.33 -18.50 31.10
N ILE A 101 16.58 -19.62 30.44
CA ILE A 101 16.66 -20.95 31.05
C ILE A 101 17.80 -21.01 32.09
N CYS A 102 18.99 -20.60 31.71
CA CYS A 102 20.16 -20.68 32.60
C CYS A 102 20.03 -19.75 33.81
N VAL A 103 19.63 -18.48 33.62
CA VAL A 103 19.63 -17.49 34.70
C VAL A 103 18.35 -17.52 35.53
N LYS A 104 17.15 -17.62 34.88
CA LYS A 104 15.89 -17.56 35.62
C LYS A 104 15.44 -18.90 36.16
N GLU A 105 15.52 -19.97 35.38
CA GLU A 105 15.02 -21.28 35.74
C GLU A 105 16.07 -22.07 36.54
N SER A 106 17.32 -22.07 36.08
CA SER A 106 18.42 -22.82 36.76
C SER A 106 19.16 -21.98 37.80
N LYS A 107 18.84 -20.69 37.98
CA LYS A 107 19.45 -19.79 39.00
C LYS A 107 20.97 -19.58 38.83
N MET A 108 21.51 -19.76 37.63
CA MET A 108 22.91 -19.50 37.33
C MET A 108 23.21 -18.01 37.41
N PRO A 109 24.30 -17.53 38.04
CA PRO A 109 24.68 -16.12 38.03
C PRO A 109 24.89 -15.62 36.60
N ARG A 110 24.33 -14.47 36.26
CA ARG A 110 24.42 -13.89 34.90
C ARG A 110 25.88 -13.66 34.46
N LYS A 111 26.77 -13.31 35.39
CA LYS A 111 28.19 -13.12 35.11
C LYS A 111 28.86 -14.42 34.62
N ASP A 112 28.57 -15.51 35.31
CA ASP A 112 29.14 -16.84 34.98
C ASP A 112 28.58 -17.38 33.66
N PHE A 113 27.30 -17.11 33.39
CA PHE A 113 26.72 -17.41 32.08
C PHE A 113 27.41 -16.65 30.94
N ILE A 114 27.55 -15.33 31.05
CA ILE A 114 28.22 -14.54 30.01
C ILE A 114 29.65 -14.98 29.80
N ALA A 115 30.40 -15.21 30.87
CA ALA A 115 31.79 -15.62 30.80
C ALA A 115 32.00 -17.01 30.17
N SER A 116 31.06 -17.94 30.38
CA SER A 116 31.19 -19.34 29.89
C SER A 116 30.53 -19.54 28.53
N PHE A 117 29.43 -18.84 28.21
CA PHE A 117 28.64 -18.99 26.99
C PHE A 117 29.21 -18.19 25.81
N SER A 118 29.80 -17.03 26.08
CA SER A 118 30.42 -16.20 25.03
C SER A 118 31.60 -16.96 24.39
N GLY A 119 31.54 -17.12 23.05
CA GLY A 119 32.51 -17.93 22.28
C GLY A 119 32.20 -19.44 22.22
N ASN A 120 31.18 -19.91 22.95
CA ASN A 120 30.73 -21.30 22.94
C ASN A 120 29.25 -21.44 22.48
N GLU A 121 28.70 -20.44 21.82
CA GLU A 121 27.30 -20.39 21.43
C GLU A 121 26.89 -21.53 20.49
N THR A 122 27.83 -21.99 19.64
CA THR A 122 27.61 -23.06 18.65
C THR A 122 28.10 -24.44 19.16
N ASN A 123 28.69 -24.51 20.34
CA ASN A 123 29.31 -25.75 20.83
C ASN A 123 28.32 -26.57 21.71
N PRO A 124 27.73 -27.68 21.22
CA PRO A 124 26.81 -28.50 22.00
C PRO A 124 27.43 -29.20 23.18
N LYS A 125 28.78 -29.21 23.27
CA LYS A 125 29.50 -29.80 24.41
C LYS A 125 29.63 -28.84 25.60
N TRP A 126 29.33 -27.53 25.40
CA TRP A 126 29.44 -26.50 26.43
C TRP A 126 28.63 -26.86 27.69
N ILE A 127 27.38 -27.30 27.52
CA ILE A 127 26.52 -27.66 28.65
C ILE A 127 27.11 -28.77 29.49
N LYS A 128 27.70 -29.77 28.85
CA LYS A 128 28.39 -30.90 29.55
C LYS A 128 29.60 -30.46 30.36
N THR A 129 30.30 -29.43 29.87
CA THR A 129 31.45 -28.84 30.58
C THR A 129 31.01 -28.05 31.79
N VAL A 130 29.90 -27.29 31.67
CA VAL A 130 29.31 -26.53 32.79
C VAL A 130 28.76 -27.47 33.87
N LEU A 131 28.14 -28.59 33.47
CA LEU A 131 27.62 -29.60 34.40
C LEU A 131 28.71 -30.33 35.18
N LYS A 132 29.93 -30.49 34.63
CA LYS A 132 31.08 -31.10 35.31
C LYS A 132 31.65 -30.25 36.45
N ASN A 133 31.44 -28.93 36.42
CA ASN A 133 31.99 -27.99 37.40
C ASN A 133 31.29 -27.98 38.77
N GLN A 134 30.47 -28.98 39.09
CA GLN A 134 29.80 -29.22 40.40
C GLN A 134 29.26 -27.96 41.09
N SER A 135 28.65 -27.07 40.31
CA SER A 135 28.06 -25.84 40.82
C SER A 135 26.64 -26.10 41.39
N THR A 136 26.18 -25.26 42.33
CA THR A 136 24.88 -25.36 42.97
C THR A 136 23.66 -25.34 42.05
N TYR A 137 23.85 -24.90 40.81
CA TYR A 137 22.85 -24.83 39.75
C TYR A 137 22.90 -26.02 38.77
N ALA A 138 23.85 -26.95 38.92
CA ALA A 138 24.02 -28.05 37.96
C ALA A 138 22.84 -29.03 37.93
N GLU A 139 22.17 -29.28 39.05
CA GLU A 139 20.98 -30.16 39.09
C GLU A 139 19.80 -29.59 38.31
N ASN A 140 19.47 -28.34 38.52
CA ASN A 140 18.37 -27.65 37.81
C ASN A 140 18.72 -27.51 36.30
N LEU A 141 19.98 -27.36 35.94
CA LEU A 141 20.42 -27.23 34.57
C LEU A 141 20.30 -28.55 33.78
N LYS A 142 20.43 -29.71 34.45
CA LYS A 142 20.26 -31.04 33.83
C LYS A 142 18.84 -31.23 33.25
N GLU A 143 17.81 -30.71 33.90
CA GLU A 143 16.44 -30.82 33.40
C GLU A 143 16.26 -30.13 32.04
N HIS A 144 17.03 -29.08 31.76
CA HIS A 144 16.97 -28.30 30.56
C HIS A 144 18.05 -28.58 29.52
N GLU A 145 18.91 -29.61 29.78
CA GLU A 145 20.08 -29.94 28.92
C GLU A 145 19.68 -30.09 27.46
N GLN A 146 18.63 -30.84 27.15
CA GLN A 146 18.21 -31.13 25.79
C GLN A 146 17.74 -29.88 25.04
N ILE A 147 17.02 -29.01 25.71
CA ILE A 147 16.50 -27.75 25.12
C ILE A 147 17.66 -26.84 24.75
N ILE A 148 18.66 -26.72 25.62
CA ILE A 148 19.85 -25.90 25.35
C ILE A 148 20.66 -26.47 24.20
N ILE A 149 20.86 -27.78 24.15
CA ILE A 149 21.56 -28.44 23.03
C ILE A 149 20.85 -28.20 21.70
N ASP A 150 19.51 -28.25 21.69
CA ASP A 150 18.76 -28.03 20.44
C ASP A 150 18.82 -26.56 20.00
N CYS A 151 18.86 -25.60 20.94
CA CYS A 151 19.12 -24.20 20.62
C CYS A 151 20.54 -24.00 20.06
N GLN A 152 21.54 -24.63 20.66
CA GLN A 152 22.95 -24.59 20.17
C GLN A 152 23.08 -25.23 18.78
N LYS A 153 22.38 -26.32 18.50
CA LYS A 153 22.33 -26.92 17.15
C LYS A 153 21.75 -25.97 16.11
N LYS A 154 20.66 -25.24 16.46
CA LYS A 154 20.10 -24.21 15.57
C LYS A 154 21.12 -23.10 15.27
N LEU A 155 21.84 -22.64 16.29
CA LEU A 155 22.90 -21.64 16.11
C LEU A 155 24.07 -22.20 15.28
N ALA A 156 24.42 -23.50 15.44
CA ALA A 156 25.44 -24.16 14.64
C ALA A 156 25.04 -24.24 13.15
N ILE A 157 23.79 -24.50 12.83
CA ILE A 157 23.28 -24.48 11.45
C ILE A 157 23.44 -23.09 10.83
N ILE A 158 23.07 -22.02 11.55
CA ILE A 158 23.26 -20.65 11.08
C ILE A 158 24.73 -20.32 10.83
N PHE A 159 25.63 -20.80 11.70
CA PHE A 159 27.06 -20.66 11.53
C PHE A 159 27.61 -21.43 10.30
N ASP A 160 27.17 -22.67 10.09
CA ASP A 160 27.57 -23.49 8.95
C ASP A 160 27.09 -22.90 7.61
N ASP A 161 25.89 -22.30 7.59
CA ASP A 161 25.34 -21.66 6.41
C ASP A 161 26.03 -20.34 6.10
N SER A 162 26.29 -19.50 7.12
CA SER A 162 26.88 -18.17 6.95
C SER A 162 28.39 -18.17 6.83
N LEU A 163 29.09 -19.23 7.35
CA LEU A 163 30.54 -19.32 7.48
C LEU A 163 31.19 -18.19 8.29
N LEU A 164 30.38 -17.46 9.06
CA LEU A 164 30.80 -16.32 9.88
C LEU A 164 30.59 -16.63 11.37
N GLU A 165 31.53 -16.19 12.20
CA GLU A 165 31.34 -16.26 13.65
C GLU A 165 30.20 -15.34 14.11
N ILE A 166 29.47 -15.77 15.14
CA ILE A 166 28.34 -14.98 15.69
C ILE A 166 28.82 -13.60 16.15
N ALA A 167 30.03 -13.49 16.67
CA ALA A 167 30.67 -12.25 17.06
C ALA A 167 30.85 -11.30 15.87
N ASP A 168 31.35 -11.81 14.74
CA ASP A 168 31.58 -11.05 13.52
C ASP A 168 30.24 -10.57 12.91
N MET A 169 29.23 -11.46 12.88
CA MET A 169 27.89 -11.07 12.40
C MET A 169 27.29 -9.94 13.23
N LYS A 170 27.45 -9.98 14.55
CA LYS A 170 27.00 -8.89 15.45
C LYS A 170 27.76 -7.60 15.20
N GLU A 171 29.08 -7.66 14.94
CA GLU A 171 29.88 -6.47 14.64
C GLU A 171 29.50 -5.85 13.29
N ILE A 172 29.32 -6.68 12.25
CA ILE A 172 28.85 -6.23 10.93
C ILE A 172 27.48 -5.53 11.08
N ASN A 173 26.52 -6.15 11.77
CA ASN A 173 25.21 -5.53 12.00
C ASN A 173 25.32 -4.22 12.78
N ARG A 174 26.21 -4.13 13.74
CA ARG A 174 26.46 -2.89 14.48
C ARG A 174 26.96 -1.80 13.53
N MET A 175 27.88 -2.12 12.63
CA MET A 175 28.40 -1.16 11.65
C MET A 175 27.32 -0.73 10.66
N VAL A 176 26.48 -1.65 10.18
CA VAL A 176 25.33 -1.36 9.33
C VAL A 176 24.36 -0.42 10.05
N SER A 177 23.96 -0.74 11.28
CA SER A 177 23.04 0.09 12.06
C SER A 177 23.58 1.50 12.32
N ILE A 178 24.89 1.65 12.54
CA ILE A 178 25.53 2.98 12.66
C ILE A 178 25.49 3.73 11.34
N GLY A 179 25.73 3.03 10.22
CA GLY A 179 25.64 3.60 8.87
C GLY A 179 24.24 4.10 8.55
N GLU A 180 23.22 3.27 8.79
CA GLU A 180 21.81 3.64 8.62
C GLU A 180 21.40 4.82 9.48
N ALA A 181 21.81 4.85 10.75
CA ALA A 181 21.53 5.97 11.64
C ALA A 181 22.13 7.28 11.12
N LYS A 182 23.38 7.23 10.59
CA LYS A 182 24.04 8.39 9.97
C LYS A 182 23.28 8.84 8.71
N ALA A 183 22.90 7.90 7.84
CA ALA A 183 22.17 8.20 6.61
C ALA A 183 20.79 8.82 6.92
N ARG A 184 20.05 8.24 7.87
CA ARG A 184 18.75 8.75 8.32
C ARG A 184 18.86 10.16 8.89
N ARG A 185 19.90 10.41 9.69
CA ARG A 185 20.16 11.75 10.24
C ARG A 185 20.47 12.76 9.14
N ALA A 186 21.33 12.42 8.19
CA ALA A 186 21.67 13.30 7.08
C ALA A 186 20.46 13.61 6.19
N LYS A 187 19.64 12.61 5.87
CA LYS A 187 18.36 12.80 5.15
C LYS A 187 17.43 13.76 5.91
N LYS A 188 17.28 13.58 7.22
CA LYS A 188 16.46 14.44 8.07
C LYS A 188 16.97 15.90 8.05
N GLU A 189 18.26 16.12 8.26
CA GLU A 189 18.88 17.44 8.21
C GLU A 189 18.68 18.11 6.85
N MET A 190 18.80 17.34 5.76
CA MET A 190 18.58 17.85 4.40
C MET A 190 17.12 18.24 4.15
N VAL A 191 16.14 17.45 4.63
CA VAL A 191 14.72 17.81 4.54
C VAL A 191 14.44 19.08 5.35
N GLU A 192 14.86 19.14 6.62
CA GLU A 192 14.62 20.29 7.50
C GLU A 192 15.17 21.60 6.93
N ALA A 193 16.37 21.57 6.34
CA ALA A 193 16.99 22.74 5.71
C ALA A 193 16.21 23.28 4.49
N ASN A 194 15.39 22.42 3.83
CA ASN A 194 14.68 22.77 2.60
C ASN A 194 13.16 22.95 2.78
N LEU A 195 12.61 22.89 4.00
CA LEU A 195 11.17 23.09 4.26
C LEU A 195 10.65 24.44 3.76
N ARG A 196 11.48 25.50 3.81
CA ARG A 196 11.12 26.82 3.28
C ARG A 196 10.89 26.81 1.75
N LEU A 197 11.61 25.96 1.02
CA LEU A 197 11.41 25.79 -0.42
C LEU A 197 10.00 25.24 -0.70
N VAL A 198 9.55 24.24 0.06
CA VAL A 198 8.19 23.69 -0.06
C VAL A 198 7.13 24.76 0.15
N ILE A 199 7.24 25.56 1.22
CA ILE A 199 6.29 26.64 1.51
C ILE A 199 6.22 27.64 0.35
N SER A 200 7.36 28.02 -0.23
CA SER A 200 7.42 28.97 -1.35
C SER A 200 6.74 28.45 -2.62
N ILE A 201 6.78 27.13 -2.84
CA ILE A 201 6.13 26.47 -3.97
C ILE A 201 4.65 26.30 -3.68
N ALA A 202 4.28 25.75 -2.51
CA ALA A 202 2.89 25.50 -2.10
C ALA A 202 2.04 26.79 -2.14
N LYS A 203 2.61 27.94 -1.79
CA LYS A 203 1.94 29.25 -1.86
C LYS A 203 1.37 29.56 -3.27
N LYS A 204 1.97 29.03 -4.34
CA LYS A 204 1.48 29.25 -5.71
C LYS A 204 0.26 28.37 -6.08
N TYR A 205 -0.08 27.42 -5.23
CA TYR A 205 -1.15 26.44 -5.44
C TYR A 205 -2.34 26.64 -4.49
N THR A 206 -2.34 27.71 -3.69
CA THR A 206 -3.48 28.07 -2.82
C THR A 206 -4.75 28.33 -3.62
N ASN A 207 -5.92 28.12 -2.99
CA ASN A 207 -7.25 28.32 -3.57
C ASN A 207 -7.56 27.38 -4.76
N ARG A 208 -7.04 26.14 -4.72
CA ARG A 208 -7.27 25.11 -5.73
C ARG A 208 -7.97 23.87 -5.16
N GLY A 209 -8.75 24.03 -4.09
CA GLY A 209 -9.54 22.94 -3.50
C GLY A 209 -8.90 22.22 -2.32
N LEU A 210 -7.61 22.45 -2.02
CA LEU A 210 -6.94 21.95 -0.82
C LEU A 210 -6.54 23.07 0.12
N LEU A 211 -6.53 22.78 1.42
CA LEU A 211 -6.04 23.71 2.43
C LEU A 211 -4.53 23.93 2.28
N PHE A 212 -4.06 25.14 2.63
CA PHE A 212 -2.64 25.49 2.50
C PHE A 212 -1.71 24.54 3.28
N LEU A 213 -2.13 24.11 4.47
CA LEU A 213 -1.36 23.17 5.27
C LEU A 213 -1.24 21.79 4.63
N ASP A 214 -2.30 21.31 3.97
CA ASP A 214 -2.29 20.04 3.25
C ASP A 214 -1.35 20.10 2.04
N LEU A 215 -1.35 21.22 1.30
CA LEU A 215 -0.39 21.45 0.21
C LEU A 215 1.07 21.44 0.69
N ILE A 216 1.34 21.97 1.89
CA ILE A 216 2.67 21.89 2.50
C ILE A 216 3.03 20.45 2.82
N GLN A 217 2.12 19.66 3.40
CA GLN A 217 2.40 18.26 3.74
C GLN A 217 2.65 17.40 2.51
N GLU A 218 1.81 17.54 1.49
CA GLU A 218 2.03 16.85 0.21
C GLU A 218 3.36 17.28 -0.45
N GLY A 219 3.68 18.57 -0.39
CA GLY A 219 4.96 19.08 -0.82
C GLY A 219 6.15 18.54 -0.02
N ASN A 220 5.99 18.33 1.30
CA ASN A 220 7.01 17.69 2.13
C ASN A 220 7.23 16.22 1.75
N ILE A 221 6.17 15.49 1.41
CA ILE A 221 6.27 14.12 0.90
C ILE A 221 7.07 14.10 -0.43
N GLY A 222 6.80 15.07 -1.31
CA GLY A 222 7.57 15.26 -2.53
C GLY A 222 9.05 15.57 -2.24
N LEU A 223 9.32 16.45 -1.26
CA LEU A 223 10.69 16.78 -0.83
C LEU A 223 11.42 15.54 -0.28
N MET A 224 10.78 14.72 0.54
CA MET A 224 11.39 13.49 1.06
C MET A 224 11.76 12.52 -0.06
N LYS A 225 10.88 12.34 -1.05
CA LYS A 225 11.19 11.53 -2.24
C LYS A 225 12.37 12.10 -3.04
N ALA A 226 12.44 13.43 -3.15
CA ALA A 226 13.57 14.08 -3.80
C ALA A 226 14.90 13.85 -3.07
N VAL A 227 14.91 13.90 -1.73
CA VAL A 227 16.10 13.62 -0.92
C VAL A 227 16.56 12.18 -1.08
N ASP A 228 15.62 11.23 -1.13
CA ASP A 228 15.93 9.80 -1.29
C ASP A 228 16.57 9.47 -2.65
N LYS A 229 16.12 10.15 -3.73
CA LYS A 229 16.58 9.89 -5.09
C LYS A 229 17.68 10.86 -5.57
N PHE A 230 18.11 11.83 -4.75
CA PHE A 230 19.08 12.83 -5.15
C PHE A 230 20.50 12.29 -5.24
N GLU A 231 21.11 12.42 -6.40
CA GLU A 231 22.48 12.05 -6.70
C GLU A 231 23.36 13.30 -6.86
N TYR A 232 24.10 13.67 -5.82
CA TYR A 232 24.96 14.87 -5.84
C TYR A 232 26.09 14.82 -6.91
N ARG A 233 26.47 13.61 -7.33
CA ARG A 233 27.53 13.39 -8.32
C ARG A 233 27.18 13.89 -9.72
N ARG A 234 25.88 14.04 -10.03
CA ARG A 234 25.42 14.61 -11.32
C ARG A 234 25.63 16.13 -11.42
N GLY A 235 26.12 16.80 -10.37
CA GLY A 235 26.51 18.22 -10.39
C GLY A 235 25.37 19.24 -10.37
N TYR A 236 24.11 18.82 -10.37
CA TYR A 236 22.95 19.72 -10.31
C TYR A 236 22.70 20.20 -8.89
N LYS A 237 22.17 21.43 -8.76
CA LYS A 237 21.72 21.95 -7.44
C LYS A 237 20.49 21.18 -6.97
N PHE A 238 20.50 20.75 -5.72
CA PHE A 238 19.37 20.03 -5.09
C PHE A 238 18.02 20.74 -5.28
N SER A 239 17.98 22.07 -5.12
CA SER A 239 16.75 22.85 -5.27
C SER A 239 16.07 22.71 -6.64
N THR A 240 16.84 22.54 -7.72
CA THR A 240 16.30 22.34 -9.08
C THR A 240 15.57 21.00 -9.15
N TYR A 241 16.20 19.94 -8.67
CA TYR A 241 15.62 18.59 -8.65
C TYR A 241 14.43 18.51 -7.69
N ALA A 242 14.57 19.01 -6.48
CA ALA A 242 13.52 19.01 -5.47
C ALA A 242 12.26 19.78 -5.91
N THR A 243 12.43 20.90 -6.63
CA THR A 243 11.29 21.69 -7.12
C THR A 243 10.38 20.87 -8.04
N TRP A 244 10.92 19.99 -8.86
CA TRP A 244 10.13 19.11 -9.72
C TRP A 244 9.31 18.12 -8.90
N TRP A 245 9.92 17.43 -7.95
CA TRP A 245 9.24 16.46 -7.08
C TRP A 245 8.17 17.09 -6.20
N ILE A 246 8.48 18.27 -5.63
CA ILE A 246 7.52 19.02 -4.80
C ILE A 246 6.31 19.42 -5.64
N ARG A 247 6.55 19.97 -6.85
CA ARG A 247 5.48 20.37 -7.76
C ARG A 247 4.63 19.19 -8.17
N GLN A 248 5.25 18.09 -8.54
CA GLN A 248 4.57 16.86 -8.94
C GLN A 248 3.68 16.31 -7.82
N ALA A 249 4.20 16.24 -6.59
CA ALA A 249 3.43 15.78 -5.43
C ALA A 249 2.21 16.68 -5.17
N ILE A 250 2.39 18.00 -5.14
CA ILE A 250 1.30 18.95 -4.92
C ILE A 250 0.26 18.86 -6.04
N THR A 251 0.69 18.85 -7.31
CA THR A 251 -0.25 18.80 -8.45
C THR A 251 -1.04 17.50 -8.47
N ARG A 252 -0.39 16.38 -8.17
CA ARG A 252 -1.05 15.08 -8.08
C ARG A 252 -2.04 15.02 -6.93
N SER A 253 -1.69 15.54 -5.76
CA SER A 253 -2.59 15.60 -4.60
C SER A 253 -3.82 16.47 -4.87
N ILE A 254 -3.64 17.65 -5.51
CA ILE A 254 -4.76 18.48 -5.97
C ILE A 254 -5.67 17.67 -6.92
N ALA A 255 -5.10 16.95 -7.86
CA ALA A 255 -5.88 16.16 -8.80
C ALA A 255 -6.67 15.04 -8.12
N ASP A 256 -6.09 14.41 -7.12
CA ASP A 256 -6.71 13.25 -6.44
C ASP A 256 -7.72 13.64 -5.36
N GLN A 257 -7.57 14.80 -4.70
CA GLN A 257 -8.29 15.11 -3.45
C GLN A 257 -9.06 16.46 -3.48
N ALA A 258 -8.78 17.35 -4.42
CA ALA A 258 -9.39 18.68 -4.42
C ALA A 258 -10.90 18.70 -4.72
N ARG A 259 -11.44 17.65 -5.34
CA ARG A 259 -12.85 17.59 -5.74
C ARG A 259 -13.65 16.66 -4.85
N THR A 260 -14.85 17.04 -4.48
CA THR A 260 -15.82 16.21 -3.74
C THR A 260 -16.10 14.89 -4.47
N ILE A 261 -16.26 14.95 -5.80
CA ILE A 261 -16.36 13.77 -6.67
C ILE A 261 -15.02 13.60 -7.36
N ARG A 262 -14.27 12.56 -6.99
CA ARG A 262 -12.95 12.29 -7.55
C ARG A 262 -13.00 12.05 -9.05
N ILE A 263 -12.11 12.71 -9.78
CA ILE A 263 -11.94 12.57 -11.23
C ILE A 263 -10.54 12.01 -11.51
N PRO A 264 -10.37 11.06 -12.47
CA PRO A 264 -9.07 10.56 -12.88
C PRO A 264 -8.12 11.67 -13.36
N VAL A 265 -6.82 11.53 -13.09
CA VAL A 265 -5.79 12.56 -13.37
C VAL A 265 -5.79 12.98 -14.85
N HIS A 266 -5.85 12.03 -15.80
CA HIS A 266 -5.89 12.33 -17.23
C HIS A 266 -7.11 13.16 -17.67
N MET A 267 -8.23 13.01 -16.96
CA MET A 267 -9.42 13.85 -17.22
C MET A 267 -9.23 15.27 -16.70
N ILE A 268 -8.53 15.44 -15.56
CA ILE A 268 -8.20 16.76 -15.02
C ILE A 268 -7.22 17.49 -15.95
N GLU A 269 -6.26 16.79 -16.53
CA GLU A 269 -5.35 17.34 -17.54
C GLU A 269 -6.14 17.80 -18.78
N THR A 270 -7.09 16.99 -19.25
CA THR A 270 -7.96 17.35 -20.35
C THR A 270 -8.82 18.60 -20.02
N ILE A 271 -9.40 18.68 -18.80
CA ILE A 271 -10.14 19.85 -18.32
C ILE A 271 -9.23 21.09 -18.26
N ASN A 272 -7.99 20.95 -17.76
CA ASN A 272 -7.03 22.06 -17.72
C ASN A 272 -6.64 22.54 -19.12
N LYS A 273 -6.44 21.62 -20.09
CA LYS A 273 -6.20 21.94 -21.48
C LYS A 273 -7.40 22.69 -22.07
N LEU A 274 -8.61 22.20 -21.82
CA LEU A 274 -9.86 22.83 -22.26
C LEU A 274 -9.99 24.24 -21.69
N ASN A 275 -9.82 24.44 -20.39
CA ASN A 275 -9.91 25.76 -19.76
C ASN A 275 -8.85 26.74 -20.29
N ARG A 276 -7.63 26.25 -20.59
CA ARG A 276 -6.58 27.06 -21.20
C ARG A 276 -6.97 27.53 -22.59
N ILE A 277 -7.44 26.61 -23.43
CA ILE A 277 -7.87 26.92 -24.82
C ILE A 277 -9.10 27.83 -24.80
N SER A 278 -10.08 27.57 -23.93
CA SER A 278 -11.27 28.42 -23.78
C SER A 278 -10.90 29.86 -23.43
N ARG A 279 -9.96 30.07 -22.50
CA ARG A 279 -9.47 31.43 -22.17
C ARG A 279 -8.75 32.09 -23.33
N GLN A 280 -7.98 31.34 -24.10
CA GLN A 280 -7.29 31.85 -25.28
C GLN A 280 -8.29 32.28 -26.34
N VAL A 281 -9.31 31.47 -26.63
CA VAL A 281 -10.38 31.83 -27.60
C VAL A 281 -11.18 33.02 -27.12
N LEU A 282 -11.51 33.10 -25.83
CA LEU A 282 -12.16 34.27 -25.25
C LEU A 282 -11.36 35.56 -25.46
N GLN A 283 -10.04 35.47 -25.31
CA GLN A 283 -9.13 36.62 -25.55
C GLN A 283 -9.03 36.98 -27.02
N GLU A 284 -9.11 36.03 -27.95
CA GLU A 284 -9.02 36.24 -29.39
C GLU A 284 -10.37 36.77 -29.97
N MET A 285 -11.50 36.21 -29.56
CA MET A 285 -12.82 36.44 -30.13
C MET A 285 -13.71 37.34 -29.27
N GLY A 286 -13.38 37.60 -28.00
CA GLY A 286 -14.18 38.38 -27.07
C GLY A 286 -15.49 37.71 -26.60
N ARG A 287 -15.70 36.41 -26.94
CA ARG A 287 -16.84 35.60 -26.53
C ARG A 287 -16.41 34.18 -26.11
N GLU A 288 -17.26 33.51 -25.35
CA GLU A 288 -17.01 32.11 -25.03
C GLU A 288 -17.05 31.22 -26.28
N PRO A 289 -16.12 30.23 -26.37
CA PRO A 289 -16.09 29.32 -27.51
C PRO A 289 -17.26 28.33 -27.48
N THR A 290 -17.73 27.95 -28.67
CA THR A 290 -18.70 26.86 -28.83
C THR A 290 -18.00 25.51 -28.67
N PRO A 291 -18.70 24.41 -28.30
CA PRO A 291 -18.12 23.07 -28.23
C PRO A 291 -17.47 22.61 -29.55
N GLU A 292 -17.97 23.07 -30.68
CA GLU A 292 -17.43 22.77 -32.03
C GLU A 292 -16.07 23.44 -32.24
N GLU A 293 -15.94 24.74 -31.90
CA GLU A 293 -14.67 25.47 -31.95
C GLU A 293 -13.61 24.88 -30.99
N LEU A 294 -14.06 24.43 -29.80
CA LEU A 294 -13.20 23.72 -28.86
C LEU A 294 -12.76 22.36 -29.42
N SER A 295 -13.65 21.64 -30.09
CA SER A 295 -13.35 20.34 -30.73
C SER A 295 -12.22 20.46 -31.74
N GLU A 296 -12.29 21.46 -32.61
CA GLU A 296 -11.24 21.72 -33.62
C GLU A 296 -9.88 22.03 -32.97
N ARG A 297 -9.85 22.91 -31.96
CA ARG A 297 -8.59 23.31 -31.30
C ARG A 297 -7.99 22.26 -30.36
N MET A 298 -8.84 21.38 -29.80
CA MET A 298 -8.41 20.31 -28.91
C MET A 298 -8.06 19.02 -29.66
N GLU A 299 -8.44 18.90 -30.93
CA GLU A 299 -8.34 17.68 -31.74
C GLU A 299 -9.10 16.50 -31.11
N LEU A 300 -10.26 16.81 -30.52
CA LEU A 300 -11.13 15.84 -29.85
C LEU A 300 -12.52 15.84 -30.47
N PRO A 301 -13.24 14.70 -30.55
CA PRO A 301 -14.62 14.67 -30.99
C PRO A 301 -15.52 15.56 -30.12
N GLU A 302 -16.48 16.24 -30.73
CA GLU A 302 -17.39 17.17 -30.07
C GLU A 302 -18.13 16.52 -28.88
N ASP A 303 -18.59 15.28 -29.03
CA ASP A 303 -19.24 14.51 -27.94
C ASP A 303 -18.34 14.35 -26.70
N LYS A 304 -17.02 14.18 -26.91
CA LYS A 304 -16.08 14.12 -25.78
C LYS A 304 -15.93 15.48 -25.13
N VAL A 305 -15.85 16.56 -25.91
CA VAL A 305 -15.77 17.93 -25.36
C VAL A 305 -17.01 18.25 -24.53
N ARG A 306 -18.23 17.93 -25.03
CA ARG A 306 -19.48 18.09 -24.28
C ARG A 306 -19.50 17.29 -22.98
N LYS A 307 -18.99 16.06 -22.98
CA LYS A 307 -18.85 15.24 -21.75
C LYS A 307 -17.86 15.87 -20.77
N VAL A 308 -16.69 16.32 -21.25
CA VAL A 308 -15.67 16.98 -20.40
C VAL A 308 -16.23 18.25 -19.76
N LEU A 309 -16.98 19.08 -20.51
CA LEU A 309 -17.64 20.28 -19.98
C LEU A 309 -18.66 19.96 -18.86
N LYS A 310 -19.40 18.84 -18.97
CA LYS A 310 -20.32 18.39 -17.91
C LYS A 310 -19.56 17.93 -16.67
N ILE A 311 -18.48 17.16 -16.84
CA ILE A 311 -17.65 16.64 -15.73
C ILE A 311 -16.88 17.77 -15.04
N ALA A 312 -16.51 18.83 -15.78
CA ALA A 312 -15.78 19.98 -15.24
C ALA A 312 -16.53 20.77 -14.18
N LYS A 313 -17.88 20.71 -14.17
CA LYS A 313 -18.71 21.41 -13.19
C LYS A 313 -18.48 20.85 -11.79
N GLU A 314 -18.45 21.75 -10.81
CA GLU A 314 -18.39 21.40 -9.39
C GLU A 314 -19.79 21.32 -8.80
N PRO A 315 -20.04 20.40 -7.83
CA PRO A 315 -21.32 20.34 -7.13
C PRO A 315 -21.52 21.60 -6.28
N ILE A 316 -22.76 22.02 -6.16
CA ILE A 316 -23.18 23.15 -5.33
C ILE A 316 -23.65 22.59 -3.98
N SER A 317 -23.32 23.27 -2.88
CA SER A 317 -23.80 22.87 -1.55
C SER A 317 -25.31 23.06 -1.43
N MET A 318 -25.99 22.10 -0.81
CA MET A 318 -27.41 22.22 -0.48
C MET A 318 -27.69 23.26 0.62
N GLU A 319 -26.68 23.62 1.40
CA GLU A 319 -26.72 24.65 2.44
C GLU A 319 -26.51 26.08 1.87
N THR A 320 -26.40 26.23 0.54
CA THR A 320 -26.25 27.55 -0.06
C THR A 320 -27.53 28.36 0.17
N PRO A 321 -27.46 29.56 0.83
CA PRO A 321 -28.64 30.38 1.07
C PRO A 321 -29.19 30.93 -0.25
N ILE A 322 -30.53 31.02 -0.35
CA ILE A 322 -31.23 31.56 -1.50
C ILE A 322 -32.01 32.79 -1.04
N GLY A 323 -31.67 33.96 -1.61
CA GLY A 323 -32.27 35.23 -1.26
C GLY A 323 -31.54 35.97 -0.15
N ASP A 324 -32.13 37.04 0.36
CA ASP A 324 -31.57 37.90 1.43
C ASP A 324 -31.89 37.36 2.84
N ASP A 325 -32.80 36.39 2.96
CA ASP A 325 -33.18 35.75 4.21
C ASP A 325 -32.30 34.52 4.46
N GLU A 326 -31.64 34.49 5.61
CA GLU A 326 -30.71 33.38 6.01
C GLU A 326 -31.44 32.05 6.27
N ASP A 327 -32.79 32.04 6.29
CA ASP A 327 -33.59 30.86 6.66
C ASP A 327 -33.89 29.90 5.49
N SER A 328 -33.63 30.30 4.23
CA SER A 328 -33.97 29.50 3.04
C SER A 328 -32.68 28.95 2.37
N HIS A 329 -32.56 27.64 2.31
CA HIS A 329 -31.43 26.96 1.68
C HIS A 329 -31.84 26.25 0.37
N LEU A 330 -30.89 26.04 -0.54
CA LEU A 330 -31.11 25.32 -1.80
C LEU A 330 -31.74 23.94 -1.59
N GLY A 331 -31.41 23.28 -0.50
CA GLY A 331 -31.96 21.97 -0.15
C GLY A 331 -33.47 21.95 0.04
N ASP A 332 -34.04 23.05 0.54
CA ASP A 332 -35.49 23.16 0.82
C ASP A 332 -36.35 23.20 -0.47
N PHE A 333 -35.71 23.52 -1.59
CA PHE A 333 -36.39 23.60 -2.91
C PHE A 333 -36.21 22.31 -3.75
N ILE A 334 -35.50 21.33 -3.25
CA ILE A 334 -35.30 20.06 -3.96
C ILE A 334 -36.37 19.07 -3.55
N GLU A 335 -37.27 18.72 -4.48
CA GLU A 335 -38.32 17.74 -4.27
C GLU A 335 -37.77 16.31 -4.20
N ASP A 336 -38.23 15.51 -3.21
CA ASP A 336 -37.95 14.08 -3.14
C ASP A 336 -38.82 13.30 -4.12
N ALA A 337 -38.29 13.03 -5.30
CA ALA A 337 -39.01 12.30 -6.36
C ALA A 337 -39.25 10.80 -6.01
N ASN A 338 -38.63 10.27 -4.96
CA ASN A 338 -38.82 8.87 -4.55
C ASN A 338 -39.97 8.71 -3.55
N GLN A 339 -40.47 9.78 -2.97
CA GLN A 339 -41.55 9.74 -2.04
C GLN A 339 -42.90 9.76 -2.80
N MET A 340 -43.80 8.83 -2.47
CA MET A 340 -45.14 8.80 -3.07
C MET A 340 -45.91 10.06 -2.70
N SER A 341 -46.57 10.67 -3.70
CA SER A 341 -47.40 11.81 -3.42
C SER A 341 -48.57 11.42 -2.47
N PRO A 342 -49.10 12.36 -1.66
CA PRO A 342 -50.24 12.05 -0.79
C PRO A 342 -51.45 11.52 -1.56
N ASN A 343 -51.67 11.98 -2.77
CA ASN A 343 -52.77 11.52 -3.64
C ASN A 343 -52.57 10.07 -4.09
N ASP A 344 -51.32 9.72 -4.50
CA ASP A 344 -50.99 8.35 -4.91
C ASP A 344 -51.06 7.41 -3.71
N SER A 345 -50.59 7.84 -2.53
CA SER A 345 -50.68 7.07 -1.29
C SER A 345 -52.14 6.80 -0.89
N ALA A 346 -53.02 7.81 -0.98
CA ALA A 346 -54.46 7.64 -0.72
C ALA A 346 -55.11 6.71 -1.75
N GLY A 347 -54.71 6.86 -3.04
CA GLY A 347 -55.16 5.98 -4.12
C GLY A 347 -54.73 4.52 -3.89
N PHE A 348 -53.52 4.31 -3.48
CA PHE A 348 -52.99 2.98 -3.18
C PHE A 348 -53.70 2.34 -1.99
N GLU A 349 -53.94 3.10 -0.91
CA GLU A 349 -54.69 2.62 0.24
C GLU A 349 -56.16 2.32 -0.10
N GLY A 350 -56.78 3.15 -0.95
CA GLY A 350 -58.13 2.89 -1.51
C GLY A 350 -58.17 1.58 -2.30
N LEU A 351 -57.18 1.37 -3.19
CA LEU A 351 -57.06 0.14 -3.96
C LEU A 351 -56.86 -1.08 -3.06
N ARG A 352 -56.02 -0.95 -2.04
CA ARG A 352 -55.78 -2.00 -1.03
C ARG A 352 -57.07 -2.41 -0.32
N ARG A 353 -57.86 -1.44 0.14
CA ARG A 353 -59.18 -1.68 0.78
C ARG A 353 -60.13 -2.40 -0.16
N THR A 354 -60.30 -1.90 -1.39
CA THR A 354 -61.15 -2.54 -2.39
C THR A 354 -60.71 -3.98 -2.68
N THR A 355 -59.39 -4.25 -2.72
CA THR A 355 -58.86 -5.59 -2.92
C THR A 355 -59.18 -6.50 -1.73
N LEU A 356 -59.09 -5.99 -0.51
CA LEU A 356 -59.43 -6.76 0.69
C LEU A 356 -60.95 -7.05 0.75
N ASP A 357 -61.79 -6.07 0.44
CA ASP A 357 -63.27 -6.25 0.37
C ASP A 357 -63.64 -7.29 -0.70
N ALA A 358 -62.97 -7.26 -1.86
CA ALA A 358 -63.17 -8.28 -2.92
C ALA A 358 -62.77 -9.68 -2.46
N LEU A 359 -61.68 -9.78 -1.67
CA LEU A 359 -61.22 -11.07 -1.10
C LEU A 359 -62.18 -11.62 -0.05
N GLU A 360 -62.89 -10.74 0.71
CA GLU A 360 -63.95 -11.18 1.67
C GLU A 360 -65.18 -11.76 0.99
N GLY A 361 -65.42 -11.37 -0.24
CA GLY A 361 -66.51 -11.95 -1.06
C GLY A 361 -66.24 -13.37 -1.57
N LEU A 362 -65.00 -13.89 -1.42
CA LEU A 362 -64.61 -15.20 -1.83
C LEU A 362 -64.77 -16.24 -0.69
N THR A 363 -64.77 -17.54 -1.08
CA THR A 363 -64.69 -18.57 -0.03
C THR A 363 -63.37 -18.52 0.71
N GLN A 364 -63.36 -18.85 2.03
CA GLN A 364 -62.11 -18.80 2.85
C GLN A 364 -60.93 -19.50 2.21
N ARG A 365 -61.18 -20.59 1.45
CA ARG A 365 -60.12 -21.37 0.79
C ARG A 365 -59.58 -20.66 -0.44
N GLU A 366 -60.46 -20.01 -1.25
CA GLU A 366 -60.09 -19.21 -2.42
C GLU A 366 -59.31 -17.95 -1.99
N ALA A 367 -59.81 -17.24 -0.98
CA ALA A 367 -59.17 -16.05 -0.45
C ALA A 367 -57.77 -16.35 0.12
N LYS A 368 -57.58 -17.46 0.85
CA LYS A 368 -56.31 -17.82 1.44
C LYS A 368 -55.27 -18.25 0.37
N VAL A 369 -55.73 -18.90 -0.71
CA VAL A 369 -54.85 -19.25 -1.85
C VAL A 369 -54.36 -17.97 -2.54
N LEU A 370 -55.24 -16.98 -2.79
CA LEU A 370 -54.85 -15.70 -3.41
C LEU A 370 -53.92 -14.90 -2.50
N ARG A 371 -54.24 -14.81 -1.18
CA ARG A 371 -53.33 -14.10 -0.23
C ARG A 371 -51.92 -14.69 -0.23
N MET A 372 -51.80 -15.97 -0.20
CA MET A 372 -50.46 -16.62 -0.21
C MET A 372 -49.80 -16.48 -1.58
N ARG A 373 -50.53 -16.56 -2.67
CA ARG A 373 -49.99 -16.51 -4.03
C ARG A 373 -49.43 -15.13 -4.37
N PHE A 374 -50.13 -14.08 -3.96
CA PHE A 374 -49.74 -12.69 -4.22
C PHE A 374 -49.14 -11.94 -3.04
N GLY A 375 -48.86 -12.63 -1.92
CA GLY A 375 -48.24 -12.04 -0.74
C GLY A 375 -49.16 -10.98 -0.04
N ILE A 376 -50.51 -11.04 -0.21
CA ILE A 376 -51.42 -10.07 0.40
C ILE A 376 -51.48 -10.32 1.91
N ASP A 377 -51.12 -9.34 2.70
CA ASP A 377 -50.94 -9.41 4.18
C ASP A 377 -49.90 -10.43 4.64
N MET A 378 -48.93 -10.78 3.78
CA MET A 378 -47.81 -11.66 4.06
C MET A 378 -46.50 -11.03 3.64
N ASN A 379 -45.38 -11.51 4.23
CA ASN A 379 -44.06 -10.95 3.95
C ASN A 379 -43.49 -11.38 2.57
N THR A 380 -44.00 -12.47 1.97
CA THR A 380 -43.50 -13.05 0.72
C THR A 380 -44.66 -13.64 -0.08
N ASP A 381 -44.52 -13.64 -1.41
CA ASP A 381 -45.36 -14.41 -2.33
C ASP A 381 -44.90 -15.86 -2.36
N HIS A 382 -45.84 -16.79 -2.62
CA HIS A 382 -45.57 -18.23 -2.67
C HIS A 382 -45.85 -18.78 -4.06
N THR A 383 -45.06 -19.78 -4.48
CA THR A 383 -45.26 -20.51 -5.72
C THR A 383 -46.46 -21.43 -5.62
N LEU A 384 -47.07 -21.80 -6.78
CA LEU A 384 -48.19 -22.76 -6.84
C LEU A 384 -47.89 -24.11 -6.17
N GLU A 385 -46.61 -24.47 -6.14
CA GLU A 385 -46.14 -25.73 -5.57
C GLU A 385 -46.07 -25.68 -4.06
N GLU A 386 -45.58 -24.55 -3.49
CA GLU A 386 -45.53 -24.28 -2.06
C GLU A 386 -46.94 -24.15 -1.47
N VAL A 387 -47.81 -23.39 -2.15
CA VAL A 387 -49.22 -23.33 -1.77
C VAL A 387 -49.88 -24.70 -1.84
N GLY A 388 -49.59 -25.53 -2.87
CA GLY A 388 -50.06 -26.87 -2.98
C GLY A 388 -49.64 -27.78 -1.82
N LYS A 389 -48.40 -27.70 -1.38
CA LYS A 389 -47.88 -28.44 -0.21
C LYS A 389 -48.63 -28.05 1.07
N GLN A 390 -48.93 -26.75 1.25
CA GLN A 390 -49.58 -26.25 2.46
C GLN A 390 -51.09 -26.64 2.53
N PHE A 391 -51.72 -26.88 1.40
CA PHE A 391 -53.14 -27.31 1.31
C PHE A 391 -53.31 -28.81 1.03
N ASP A 392 -52.24 -29.59 0.99
CA ASP A 392 -52.22 -31.04 0.64
C ASP A 392 -52.92 -31.33 -0.69
N VAL A 393 -52.70 -30.50 -1.73
CA VAL A 393 -53.28 -30.65 -3.05
C VAL A 393 -52.23 -30.46 -4.15
N THR A 394 -52.51 -30.98 -5.33
CA THR A 394 -51.60 -30.87 -6.48
C THR A 394 -51.51 -29.43 -6.99
N ARG A 395 -50.36 -29.06 -7.56
CA ARG A 395 -50.09 -27.74 -8.20
C ARG A 395 -51.21 -27.34 -9.16
N GLU A 396 -51.68 -28.29 -9.98
CA GLU A 396 -52.74 -28.03 -10.95
C GLU A 396 -54.07 -27.73 -10.28
N ARG A 397 -54.36 -28.31 -9.13
CA ARG A 397 -55.58 -27.99 -8.38
C ARG A 397 -55.52 -26.58 -7.78
N ILE A 398 -54.38 -26.14 -7.32
CA ILE A 398 -54.21 -24.72 -6.86
C ILE A 398 -54.39 -23.76 -8.04
N ARG A 399 -53.82 -24.07 -9.23
CA ARG A 399 -53.99 -23.26 -10.44
C ARG A 399 -55.48 -23.11 -10.83
N GLN A 400 -56.25 -24.21 -10.71
CA GLN A 400 -57.69 -24.17 -10.98
C GLN A 400 -58.47 -23.31 -9.97
N ILE A 401 -58.10 -23.39 -8.68
CA ILE A 401 -58.70 -22.54 -7.62
C ILE A 401 -58.37 -21.11 -7.86
N GLU A 402 -57.10 -20.74 -8.14
CA GLU A 402 -56.66 -19.41 -8.48
C GLU A 402 -57.41 -18.84 -9.66
N ALA A 403 -57.49 -19.58 -10.80
CA ALA A 403 -58.19 -19.17 -12.00
C ALA A 403 -59.69 -18.97 -11.78
N LYS A 404 -60.32 -19.79 -10.93
CA LYS A 404 -61.71 -19.66 -10.55
C LYS A 404 -61.96 -18.46 -9.64
N ALA A 405 -61.06 -18.21 -8.67
CA ALA A 405 -61.19 -17.10 -7.76
C ALA A 405 -60.99 -15.75 -8.45
N LEU A 406 -60.05 -15.66 -9.43
CA LEU A 406 -59.81 -14.44 -10.20
C LEU A 406 -60.97 -14.13 -11.21
N ARG A 407 -61.83 -15.07 -11.55
CA ARG A 407 -62.98 -14.85 -12.42
C ARG A 407 -64.26 -14.44 -11.69
N LYS A 408 -64.32 -14.65 -10.37
CA LYS A 408 -65.39 -14.18 -9.53
C LYS A 408 -65.23 -12.68 -9.22
#